data_670f29d249a113b1b3d2943861e84d5a
#
_entry.id   670f29d249a113b1b3d2943861e84d5a
#
_cell.length_a   1.000
_cell.length_b   1.000
_cell.length_c   1.000
_cell.angle_alpha   90.00
_cell.angle_beta   90.00
_cell.angle_gamma   90.00
#
_symmetry.space_group_name_H-M   'P 1'
#
loop_
_entity.id
_entity.type
_entity.pdbx_description
1 polymer ?
#
loop_
_entity_poly.entity_id
_entity_poly.type
_entity_poly.pdbx_seq_one_letter_code
_entity_poly.pdbx_strand_id
1 'polypeptide(L)'
;MPAASLFIVIVACLGKITCAELDPNLKRCPDDHFQDPGYSPGCTYTCKNGKPDDDKNYWGDYTDSTPCVALTNANSTQFTHIGTCKNGKCVQYNESNIQQVWSQLPELQAQFHNCDTISSNNSVENCLYICKTNSSGYSYGVYQDRNKCTPKNGGVGICLSGFCHGKEYFPKIDDDSLKP
;
A
#
# COMPACT_ATOMS: atom_id res chain seq x y z
N MET A 1 60.60 -5.51 -12.92
CA MET A 1 59.33 -4.94 -13.33
C MET A 1 58.21 -5.69 -12.63
N PRO A 2 57.52 -5.14 -11.64
CA PRO A 2 56.43 -5.84 -10.98
C PRO A 2 55.14 -5.65 -11.74
N ALA A 3 54.50 -6.77 -12.04
CA ALA A 3 53.17 -6.81 -12.64
C ALA A 3 52.12 -6.33 -11.63
N ALA A 4 51.42 -5.25 -11.98
CA ALA A 4 50.30 -4.73 -11.23
C ALA A 4 49.10 -5.65 -11.45
N SER A 5 48.73 -6.43 -10.46
CA SER A 5 47.48 -7.20 -10.44
C SER A 5 46.30 -6.24 -10.25
N LEU A 6 45.53 -6.06 -11.31
CA LEU A 6 44.29 -5.30 -11.31
C LEU A 6 43.20 -6.16 -10.64
N PHE A 7 42.92 -5.93 -9.37
CA PHE A 7 41.76 -6.51 -8.71
C PHE A 7 40.49 -5.80 -9.18
N ILE A 8 39.80 -6.44 -10.12
CA ILE A 8 38.43 -6.02 -10.47
C ILE A 8 37.52 -6.51 -9.34
N VAL A 9 37.14 -5.58 -8.46
CA VAL A 9 36.09 -5.84 -7.48
C VAL A 9 34.77 -5.76 -8.23
N ILE A 10 34.24 -6.91 -8.60
CA ILE A 10 32.87 -7.03 -9.07
C ILE A 10 31.99 -6.90 -7.82
N VAL A 11 31.49 -5.67 -7.55
CA VAL A 11 30.43 -5.47 -6.58
C VAL A 11 29.16 -6.05 -7.18
N ALA A 12 28.83 -7.28 -6.79
CA ALA A 12 27.53 -7.85 -7.06
C ALA A 12 26.48 -7.00 -6.31
N CYS A 13 25.84 -6.11 -7.02
CA CYS A 13 24.62 -5.43 -6.56
C CYS A 13 23.53 -6.50 -6.45
N LEU A 14 23.51 -7.25 -5.35
CA LEU A 14 22.35 -8.02 -4.94
C LEU A 14 21.23 -7.02 -4.64
N GLY A 15 20.23 -7.02 -5.51
CA GLY A 15 19.15 -6.07 -5.54
C GLY A 15 18.36 -5.98 -4.23
N LYS A 16 18.76 -5.06 -3.39
CA LYS A 16 17.82 -4.35 -2.53
C LYS A 16 17.28 -3.21 -3.39
N ILE A 17 16.03 -3.30 -3.79
CA ILE A 17 15.29 -2.15 -4.29
C ILE A 17 15.17 -1.20 -3.09
N THR A 18 16.20 -0.40 -2.87
CA THR A 18 16.12 0.74 -1.98
C THR A 18 15.14 1.71 -2.64
N CYS A 19 14.04 2.03 -1.96
CA CYS A 19 13.34 3.28 -2.25
C CYS A 19 14.41 4.34 -2.41
N ALA A 20 14.50 4.97 -3.58
CA ALA A 20 15.48 6.03 -3.82
C ALA A 20 15.26 7.05 -2.71
N GLU A 21 16.24 7.16 -1.82
CA GLU A 21 16.18 8.14 -0.74
C GLU A 21 16.11 9.51 -1.39
N LEU A 22 15.03 10.25 -1.10
CA LEU A 22 14.84 11.58 -1.67
C LEU A 22 15.98 12.49 -1.18
N ASP A 23 16.63 13.20 -2.11
CA ASP A 23 17.70 14.13 -1.77
C ASP A 23 17.15 15.24 -0.85
N PRO A 24 17.62 15.35 0.41
CA PRO A 24 17.14 16.36 1.34
C PRO A 24 17.34 17.81 0.84
N ASN A 25 18.36 18.04 -0.01
CA ASN A 25 18.63 19.37 -0.58
C ASN A 25 17.55 19.81 -1.58
N LEU A 26 16.75 18.85 -2.09
CA LEU A 26 15.66 19.11 -3.00
C LEU A 26 14.30 19.23 -2.28
N LYS A 27 14.25 19.11 -0.95
CA LYS A 27 13.04 19.37 -0.17
C LYS A 27 12.77 20.88 -0.11
N ARG A 28 11.96 21.39 -1.02
CA ARG A 28 11.66 22.83 -1.16
C ARG A 28 10.20 23.12 -1.46
N CYS A 29 9.39 22.09 -1.69
CA CYS A 29 7.94 22.27 -1.81
C CYS A 29 7.35 22.50 -0.40
N PRO A 30 6.36 23.39 -0.23
CA PRO A 30 5.63 23.53 1.03
C PRO A 30 4.87 22.23 1.33
N ASP A 31 4.51 22.01 2.59
CA ASP A 31 3.58 20.93 2.92
C ASP A 31 2.21 21.23 2.30
N ASP A 32 1.61 20.22 1.67
CA ASP A 32 0.36 20.37 0.93
C ASP A 32 -0.59 19.21 1.21
N HIS A 33 -1.86 19.37 0.85
CA HIS A 33 -2.86 18.31 0.93
C HIS A 33 -2.90 17.52 -0.36
N PHE A 34 -3.10 16.21 -0.25
CA PHE A 34 -3.41 15.39 -1.42
C PHE A 34 -4.79 15.78 -1.93
N GLN A 35 -4.86 16.24 -3.18
CA GLN A 35 -6.07 16.84 -3.76
C GLN A 35 -7.00 15.83 -4.44
N ASP A 36 -6.46 14.69 -4.84
CA ASP A 36 -7.24 13.67 -5.54
C ASP A 36 -8.05 12.81 -4.55
N PRO A 37 -9.20 12.26 -4.97
CA PRO A 37 -9.95 11.33 -4.13
C PRO A 37 -9.18 10.03 -3.92
N GLY A 38 -9.29 9.45 -2.74
CA GLY A 38 -8.66 8.18 -2.38
C GLY A 38 -7.37 8.35 -1.58
N TYR A 39 -6.58 7.28 -1.56
CA TYR A 39 -5.29 7.23 -0.87
C TYR A 39 -4.19 7.83 -1.74
N SER A 40 -3.33 8.67 -1.17
CA SER A 40 -2.12 9.10 -1.84
C SER A 40 -1.12 7.95 -1.99
N PRO A 41 -0.38 7.85 -3.11
CA PRO A 41 0.66 6.85 -3.29
C PRO A 41 1.95 7.19 -2.52
N GLY A 42 1.90 7.15 -1.21
CA GLY A 42 2.96 7.63 -0.33
C GLY A 42 2.66 9.00 0.27
N CYS A 43 3.66 9.63 0.90
CA CYS A 43 3.47 10.85 1.66
C CYS A 43 4.32 12.03 1.19
N THR A 44 4.83 11.95 -0.03
CA THR A 44 5.62 13.01 -0.65
C THR A 44 5.11 13.31 -2.05
N TYR A 45 5.31 14.54 -2.50
CA TYR A 45 4.95 14.97 -3.84
C TYR A 45 6.07 15.81 -4.46
N THR A 46 6.01 16.04 -5.76
CA THR A 46 7.00 16.84 -6.48
C THR A 46 6.40 18.14 -6.98
N CYS A 47 7.18 19.21 -6.93
CA CYS A 47 6.82 20.49 -7.48
C CYS A 47 7.95 21.10 -8.32
N LYS A 48 7.64 22.12 -9.11
CA LYS A 48 8.59 22.99 -9.82
C LYS A 48 8.71 24.30 -9.05
N ASN A 49 9.88 24.92 -9.08
CA ASN A 49 10.08 26.22 -8.41
C ASN A 49 9.56 27.43 -9.20
N GLY A 50 8.98 27.20 -10.36
CA GLY A 50 8.41 28.26 -11.23
C GLY A 50 9.44 29.13 -11.96
N LYS A 51 10.74 28.83 -11.86
CA LYS A 51 11.79 29.54 -12.60
C LYS A 51 11.98 28.91 -13.97
N PRO A 52 11.98 29.69 -15.08
CA PRO A 52 12.07 29.17 -16.46
C PRO A 52 13.33 28.33 -16.73
N ASP A 53 14.43 28.66 -16.05
CA ASP A 53 15.74 28.04 -16.27
C ASP A 53 16.06 26.90 -15.28
N ASP A 54 15.08 26.49 -14.44
CA ASP A 54 15.28 25.44 -13.44
C ASP A 54 14.37 24.23 -13.69
N ASP A 55 14.90 23.27 -14.42
CA ASP A 55 14.20 22.03 -14.75
C ASP A 55 14.15 21.01 -13.59
N LYS A 56 14.72 21.34 -12.44
CA LYS A 56 14.76 20.42 -11.29
C LYS A 56 13.37 20.16 -10.74
N ASN A 57 13.16 18.92 -10.35
CA ASN A 57 12.02 18.53 -9.53
C ASN A 57 12.41 18.69 -8.06
N TYR A 58 11.64 19.47 -7.36
CA TYR A 58 11.69 19.58 -5.91
C TYR A 58 10.62 18.69 -5.31
N TRP A 59 10.72 18.39 -4.02
CA TRP A 59 9.72 17.59 -3.33
C TRP A 59 9.31 18.23 -2.01
N GLY A 60 8.16 17.83 -1.50
CA GLY A 60 7.59 18.21 -0.22
C GLY A 60 6.78 17.07 0.37
N ASP A 61 6.37 17.24 1.62
CA ASP A 61 5.53 16.27 2.31
C ASP A 61 4.05 16.61 2.11
N TYR A 62 3.23 15.57 2.05
CA TYR A 62 1.80 15.75 2.32
C TYR A 62 1.61 15.99 3.82
N THR A 63 0.62 16.81 4.15
CA THR A 63 0.27 17.12 5.54
C THR A 63 -0.01 15.86 6.34
N ASP A 64 0.34 15.89 7.61
CA ASP A 64 0.06 14.78 8.53
C ASP A 64 -1.43 14.44 8.53
N SER A 65 -1.73 13.16 8.72
CA SER A 65 -3.07 12.57 8.64
C SER A 65 -3.66 12.43 7.23
N THR A 66 -2.95 12.82 6.16
CA THR A 66 -3.36 12.50 4.79
C THR A 66 -3.46 10.97 4.62
N PRO A 67 -4.60 10.43 4.15
CA PRO A 67 -4.73 9.00 3.88
C PRO A 67 -3.75 8.55 2.81
N CYS A 68 -3.03 7.47 3.05
CA CYS A 68 -1.98 6.99 2.16
C CYS A 68 -1.96 5.47 2.00
N VAL A 69 -1.36 5.02 0.91
CA VAL A 69 -1.04 3.62 0.67
C VAL A 69 0.47 3.48 0.44
N ALA A 70 1.09 2.56 1.17
CA ALA A 70 2.49 2.23 0.99
C ALA A 70 2.63 1.18 -0.12
N LEU A 71 2.94 1.62 -1.33
CA LEU A 71 3.14 0.77 -2.49
C LEU A 71 4.49 0.04 -2.40
N THR A 72 4.54 -1.20 -2.89
CA THR A 72 5.81 -1.95 -3.00
C THR A 72 6.72 -1.38 -4.08
N ASN A 73 6.14 -0.83 -5.16
CA ASN A 73 6.80 -0.15 -6.26
C ASN A 73 5.93 1.01 -6.74
N ALA A 74 6.54 2.07 -7.27
CA ALA A 74 5.86 3.30 -7.68
C ALA A 74 4.69 3.12 -8.69
N ASN A 75 4.66 2.02 -9.44
CA ASN A 75 3.61 1.71 -10.41
C ASN A 75 2.85 0.43 -10.08
N SER A 76 2.95 -0.06 -8.85
CA SER A 76 2.38 -1.33 -8.43
C SER A 76 0.96 -1.16 -7.91
N THR A 77 0.11 -2.15 -8.14
CA THR A 77 -1.13 -2.37 -7.38
C THR A 77 -0.87 -3.19 -6.11
N GLN A 78 0.38 -3.61 -5.88
CA GLN A 78 0.80 -4.29 -4.67
C GLN A 78 1.20 -3.26 -3.61
N PHE A 79 0.72 -3.45 -2.41
CA PHE A 79 0.95 -2.55 -1.28
C PHE A 79 1.33 -3.35 -0.03
N THR A 80 2.05 -2.70 0.87
CA THR A 80 2.39 -3.28 2.17
C THR A 80 1.33 -2.96 3.21
N HIS A 81 0.82 -1.73 3.22
CA HIS A 81 -0.22 -1.30 4.14
C HIS A 81 -0.92 -0.03 3.66
N ILE A 82 -2.08 0.21 4.24
CA ILE A 82 -2.83 1.47 4.16
C ILE A 82 -2.67 2.18 5.51
N GLY A 83 -2.59 3.50 5.49
CA GLY A 83 -2.36 4.27 6.70
C GLY A 83 -2.58 5.76 6.52
N THR A 84 -1.88 6.54 7.33
CA THR A 84 -1.85 8.00 7.25
C THR A 84 -0.43 8.52 7.18
N CYS A 85 -0.26 9.65 6.53
CA CYS A 85 1.00 10.35 6.50
C CYS A 85 1.36 10.89 7.88
N LYS A 86 2.62 10.69 8.26
CA LYS A 86 3.23 11.28 9.45
C LYS A 86 4.70 11.54 9.17
N ASN A 87 5.10 12.80 9.22
CA ASN A 87 6.48 13.23 8.93
C ASN A 87 6.99 12.66 7.58
N GLY A 88 6.21 12.77 6.51
CA GLY A 88 6.56 12.32 5.16
C GLY A 88 6.56 10.80 4.96
N LYS A 89 6.09 10.01 5.93
CA LYS A 89 6.03 8.56 5.85
C LYS A 89 4.60 8.06 6.00
N CYS A 90 4.22 7.09 5.18
CA CYS A 90 2.94 6.40 5.35
C CYS A 90 3.04 5.44 6.53
N VAL A 91 2.32 5.75 7.61
CA VAL A 91 2.30 4.97 8.85
C VAL A 91 1.04 4.12 8.87
N GLN A 92 1.21 2.83 9.05
CA GLN A 92 0.11 1.87 9.08
C GLN A 92 -0.88 2.21 10.19
N TYR A 93 -2.17 2.08 9.90
CA TYR A 93 -3.19 2.09 10.94
C TYR A 93 -2.94 0.93 11.91
N ASN A 94 -3.08 1.20 13.20
CA ASN A 94 -3.15 0.12 14.19
C ASN A 94 -4.45 -0.68 13.95
N GLU A 95 -4.37 -2.02 13.88
CA GLU A 95 -5.50 -2.89 13.55
C GLU A 95 -6.72 -2.66 14.45
N SER A 96 -6.49 -2.36 15.74
CA SER A 96 -7.55 -1.99 16.67
C SER A 96 -8.25 -0.67 16.29
N ASN A 97 -7.56 0.23 15.63
CA ASN A 97 -8.12 1.52 15.21
C ASN A 97 -8.80 1.45 13.84
N ILE A 98 -8.42 0.53 12.96
CA ILE A 98 -9.05 0.39 11.63
C ILE A 98 -10.52 0.05 11.78
N GLN A 99 -10.87 -0.92 12.60
CA GLN A 99 -12.26 -1.30 12.83
C GLN A 99 -13.05 -0.13 13.42
N GLN A 100 -12.44 0.61 14.34
CA GLN A 100 -13.05 1.75 14.99
C GLN A 100 -13.21 2.92 14.02
N VAL A 101 -12.22 3.23 13.21
CA VAL A 101 -12.28 4.27 12.17
C VAL A 101 -13.29 3.90 11.10
N TRP A 102 -13.32 2.66 10.65
CA TRP A 102 -14.26 2.20 9.63
C TRP A 102 -15.71 2.12 10.14
N SER A 103 -15.92 1.76 11.40
CA SER A 103 -17.26 1.73 11.97
C SER A 103 -17.85 3.12 12.27
N GLN A 104 -16.98 4.11 12.50
CA GLN A 104 -17.41 5.46 12.86
C GLN A 104 -17.60 6.40 11.66
N LEU A 105 -17.07 6.05 10.47
CA LEU A 105 -17.05 6.93 9.29
C LEU A 105 -17.45 6.18 8.00
N PRO A 106 -18.69 5.62 7.93
CA PRO A 106 -19.12 4.86 6.75
C PRO A 106 -19.09 5.69 5.46
N GLU A 107 -19.28 7.01 5.54
CA GLU A 107 -19.20 7.90 4.38
C GLU A 107 -17.77 8.07 3.86
N LEU A 108 -16.78 8.07 4.74
CA LEU A 108 -15.37 8.11 4.32
C LEU A 108 -14.92 6.78 3.73
N GLN A 109 -15.46 5.66 4.20
CA GLN A 109 -15.22 4.35 3.58
C GLN A 109 -15.70 4.31 2.13
N ALA A 110 -16.89 4.87 1.85
CA ALA A 110 -17.43 4.91 0.50
C ALA A 110 -16.51 5.66 -0.47
N GLN A 111 -15.79 6.68 -0.01
CA GLN A 111 -14.84 7.42 -0.82
C GLN A 111 -13.60 6.59 -1.18
N PHE A 112 -13.21 5.66 -0.32
CA PHE A 112 -12.03 4.84 -0.50
C PHE A 112 -12.33 3.45 -1.07
N HIS A 113 -13.57 2.96 -0.95
CA HIS A 113 -14.02 1.68 -1.50
C HIS A 113 -14.63 1.89 -2.89
N ASN A 114 -13.79 2.01 -3.89
CA ASN A 114 -14.22 2.29 -5.26
C ASN A 114 -13.64 1.29 -6.29
N CYS A 115 -13.06 0.19 -5.82
CA CYS A 115 -12.66 -0.92 -6.68
C CYS A 115 -13.74 -2.00 -6.66
N ASP A 116 -13.91 -2.69 -7.79
CA ASP A 116 -14.88 -3.80 -7.91
C ASP A 116 -14.52 -4.96 -6.96
N THR A 117 -15.52 -5.78 -6.62
CA THR A 117 -15.25 -7.06 -5.95
C THR A 117 -14.69 -8.06 -6.95
N ILE A 118 -13.54 -8.65 -6.66
CA ILE A 118 -12.85 -9.62 -7.52
C ILE A 118 -12.71 -10.98 -6.82
N SER A 119 -12.46 -12.03 -7.61
CA SER A 119 -12.13 -13.36 -7.09
C SER A 119 -10.73 -13.77 -7.54
N SER A 120 -10.09 -14.66 -6.78
CA SER A 120 -8.81 -15.26 -7.13
C SER A 120 -8.90 -16.77 -7.00
N ASN A 121 -8.32 -17.48 -7.97
CA ASN A 121 -8.17 -18.94 -7.89
C ASN A 121 -7.07 -19.35 -6.90
N ASN A 122 -6.16 -18.44 -6.59
CA ASN A 122 -5.07 -18.65 -5.65
C ASN A 122 -5.42 -18.09 -4.27
N SER A 123 -4.77 -18.62 -3.25
CA SER A 123 -4.82 -18.02 -1.91
C SER A 123 -4.20 -16.62 -1.95
N VAL A 124 -4.89 -15.63 -1.39
CA VAL A 124 -4.41 -14.26 -1.27
C VAL A 124 -3.85 -14.01 0.13
N GLU A 125 -2.84 -13.17 0.23
CA GLU A 125 -2.27 -12.79 1.53
C GLU A 125 -3.14 -11.77 2.25
N ASN A 126 -3.86 -10.96 1.49
CA ASN A 126 -4.75 -9.93 2.01
C ASN A 126 -6.09 -10.00 1.27
N CYS A 127 -7.18 -9.97 2.01
CA CYS A 127 -8.53 -9.96 1.43
C CYS A 127 -8.97 -8.59 0.90
N LEU A 128 -8.13 -7.58 1.08
CA LEU A 128 -8.21 -6.29 0.42
C LEU A 128 -7.20 -6.23 -0.72
N TYR A 129 -7.55 -5.51 -1.77
CA TYR A 129 -6.62 -5.12 -2.82
C TYR A 129 -6.79 -3.64 -3.12
N ILE A 130 -5.84 -3.05 -3.82
CA ILE A 130 -5.94 -1.65 -4.26
C ILE A 130 -6.03 -1.58 -5.77
N CYS A 131 -6.76 -0.60 -6.27
CA CYS A 131 -6.79 -0.24 -7.67
C CYS A 131 -6.47 1.25 -7.83
N LYS A 132 -5.89 1.61 -8.95
CA LYS A 132 -5.69 3.00 -9.32
C LYS A 132 -7.00 3.55 -9.88
N THR A 133 -7.45 4.68 -9.35
CA THR A 133 -8.59 5.42 -9.88
C THR A 133 -8.18 6.21 -11.15
N ASN A 134 -9.13 6.89 -11.80
CA ASN A 134 -8.84 7.75 -12.95
C ASN A 134 -7.99 8.99 -12.60
N SER A 135 -7.76 9.24 -11.32
CA SER A 135 -6.91 10.29 -10.76
C SER A 135 -5.55 9.71 -10.33
N SER A 136 -4.75 10.50 -9.62
CA SER A 136 -3.48 10.05 -9.03
C SER A 136 -3.68 9.18 -7.78
N GLY A 137 -4.91 9.10 -7.25
CA GLY A 137 -5.24 8.38 -6.04
C GLY A 137 -5.48 6.89 -6.25
N TYR A 138 -5.51 6.18 -5.14
CA TYR A 138 -5.81 4.76 -5.06
C TYR A 138 -7.05 4.53 -4.22
N SER A 139 -7.84 3.53 -4.59
CA SER A 139 -8.95 3.02 -3.80
C SER A 139 -8.72 1.57 -3.44
N TYR A 140 -9.49 1.05 -2.49
CA TYR A 140 -9.47 -0.36 -2.18
C TYR A 140 -10.71 -1.08 -2.69
N GLY A 141 -10.56 -2.37 -2.90
CA GLY A 141 -11.63 -3.33 -3.14
C GLY A 141 -11.45 -4.56 -2.26
N VAL A 142 -12.44 -5.41 -2.24
CA VAL A 142 -12.43 -6.64 -1.47
C VAL A 142 -12.39 -7.86 -2.39
N TYR A 143 -11.72 -8.91 -1.96
CA TYR A 143 -11.90 -10.20 -2.57
C TYR A 143 -13.26 -10.77 -2.17
N GLN A 144 -13.88 -11.49 -3.10
CA GLN A 144 -15.18 -12.12 -2.89
C GLN A 144 -15.15 -12.99 -1.62
N ASP A 145 -16.25 -12.96 -0.88
CA ASP A 145 -16.40 -13.83 0.28
C ASP A 145 -16.16 -15.30 -0.07
N ARG A 146 -15.51 -16.04 0.81
CA ARG A 146 -15.03 -17.40 0.65
C ARG A 146 -13.81 -17.56 -0.28
N ASN A 147 -13.25 -16.49 -0.82
CA ASN A 147 -11.95 -16.58 -1.49
C ASN A 147 -10.89 -17.10 -0.51
N LYS A 148 -10.02 -18.00 -0.97
CA LYS A 148 -8.94 -18.53 -0.13
C LYS A 148 -7.96 -17.43 0.26
N CYS A 149 -7.53 -17.42 1.51
CA CYS A 149 -6.51 -16.51 2.00
C CYS A 149 -5.55 -17.19 2.97
N THR A 150 -4.42 -16.54 3.22
CA THR A 150 -3.43 -17.01 4.19
C THR A 150 -3.44 -16.05 5.38
N PRO A 151 -3.96 -16.48 6.55
CA PRO A 151 -3.95 -15.67 7.77
C PRO A 151 -2.51 -15.32 8.20
N LYS A 152 -2.33 -14.21 8.92
CA LYS A 152 -1.02 -13.77 9.44
C LYS A 152 -0.28 -14.84 10.26
N ASN A 153 -1.02 -15.68 10.95
CA ASN A 153 -0.48 -16.78 11.76
C ASN A 153 -0.16 -18.03 10.93
N GLY A 154 -0.29 -17.94 9.60
CA GLY A 154 -0.14 -19.06 8.68
C GLY A 154 -1.40 -19.92 8.59
N GLY A 155 -1.33 -20.96 7.75
CA GLY A 155 -2.46 -21.85 7.52
C GLY A 155 -3.35 -21.43 6.35
N VAL A 156 -4.56 -21.97 6.35
CA VAL A 156 -5.56 -21.70 5.31
C VAL A 156 -6.75 -20.98 5.93
N GLY A 157 -7.17 -19.90 5.31
CA GLY A 157 -8.33 -19.11 5.70
C GLY A 157 -9.23 -18.81 4.52
N ILE A 158 -10.28 -18.08 4.79
CA ILE A 158 -11.21 -17.53 3.80
C ILE A 158 -11.45 -16.05 4.05
N CYS A 159 -11.64 -15.31 2.97
CA CYS A 159 -12.04 -13.92 3.03
C CYS A 159 -13.51 -13.81 3.43
N LEU A 160 -13.80 -12.92 4.37
CA LEU A 160 -15.14 -12.45 4.67
C LEU A 160 -15.10 -10.94 4.91
N SER A 161 -15.86 -10.19 4.14
CA SER A 161 -15.96 -8.73 4.27
C SER A 161 -14.59 -8.02 4.30
N GLY A 162 -13.63 -8.50 3.49
CA GLY A 162 -12.29 -7.92 3.40
C GLY A 162 -11.28 -8.41 4.44
N PHE A 163 -11.65 -9.31 5.34
CA PHE A 163 -10.76 -9.88 6.35
C PHE A 163 -10.48 -11.36 6.09
N CYS A 164 -9.24 -11.78 6.35
CA CYS A 164 -8.86 -13.18 6.27
C CYS A 164 -9.11 -13.87 7.62
N HIS A 165 -10.07 -14.80 7.63
CA HIS A 165 -10.40 -15.59 8.80
C HIS A 165 -9.82 -17.00 8.67
N GLY A 166 -9.10 -17.47 9.69
CA GLY A 166 -8.60 -18.82 9.76
C GLY A 166 -9.74 -19.83 9.91
N LYS A 167 -9.53 -21.07 9.49
CA LYS A 167 -10.54 -22.14 9.58
C LYS A 167 -11.03 -22.42 11.01
N GLU A 168 -10.21 -22.11 12.01
CA GLU A 168 -10.53 -22.29 13.42
C GLU A 168 -11.71 -21.42 13.90
N TYR A 169 -12.02 -20.36 13.18
CA TYR A 169 -13.15 -19.46 13.51
C TYR A 169 -14.49 -19.93 12.95
N PHE A 170 -14.50 -20.97 12.11
CA PHE A 170 -15.72 -21.49 11.53
C PHE A 170 -16.18 -22.72 12.32
N PRO A 171 -17.46 -22.75 12.76
CA PRO A 171 -18.00 -23.95 13.40
C PRO A 171 -17.97 -25.12 12.42
N LYS A 172 -17.62 -26.30 12.92
CA LYS A 172 -17.54 -27.55 12.15
C LYS A 172 -18.85 -27.99 11.47
N ILE A 173 -19.92 -27.25 11.69
CA ILE A 173 -21.26 -27.48 11.11
C ILE A 173 -21.23 -27.41 9.57
N ASP A 174 -20.25 -26.72 8.99
CA ASP A 174 -20.11 -26.60 7.52
C ASP A 174 -19.24 -27.70 6.89
N ASP A 175 -18.65 -28.59 7.71
CA ASP A 175 -17.90 -29.73 7.20
C ASP A 175 -18.84 -30.91 6.90
N ASP A 176 -19.07 -31.15 5.61
CA ASP A 176 -19.55 -32.40 4.99
C ASP A 176 -20.98 -32.90 5.28
N SER A 177 -21.71 -32.37 6.26
CA SER A 177 -23.07 -32.87 6.58
C SER A 177 -24.18 -32.25 5.74
N LEU A 178 -23.89 -31.26 4.90
CA LEU A 178 -24.85 -30.59 4.02
C LEU A 178 -24.56 -30.80 2.52
N LYS A 179 -23.84 -31.86 2.16
CA LYS A 179 -23.82 -32.29 0.76
C LYS A 179 -25.09 -33.08 0.48
N PRO A 180 -25.90 -32.68 -0.53
CA PRO A 180 -27.06 -33.44 -0.96
C PRO A 180 -26.64 -34.77 -1.54
#